data_46ba5cd9a4e6c6b4556244d43ff569b9
#
_entry.id   46ba5cd9a4e6c6b4556244d43ff569b9
#
_cell.length_a   1.000
_cell.length_b   1.000
_cell.length_c   1.000
_cell.angle_alpha   90.00
_cell.angle_beta   90.00
_cell.angle_gamma   90.00
#
_symmetry.space_group_name_H-M   'P 1'
#
loop_
_entity.id
_entity.type
_entity.pdbx_description
1 polymer ?
#
loop_
_entity_poly.entity_id
_entity_poly.type
_entity_poly.pdbx_seq_one_letter_code
_entity_poly.pdbx_strand_id
1 'polypeptide(L)'
;GITFPGGHVERGESFTDAVIREVWEETGLKISEPKLCGIKDWMKDEETRYIVLLYKTDKFEGIVTSSEEGDVFWLTLDEMKQRKLAYGMDKMLEVFLNDNISEYFFFEENGKWIEELK
;
A
#
# COMPACT_ATOMS: atom_id res chain seq x y z
N GLY A 1 -12.49 -6.04 -2.29
CA GLY A 1 -11.43 -6.34 -3.27
C GLY A 1 -10.09 -6.60 -2.62
N ILE A 2 -9.16 -7.15 -3.36
CA ILE A 2 -7.80 -7.44 -2.89
C ILE A 2 -7.06 -6.14 -2.62
N THR A 3 -6.36 -6.08 -1.47
CA THR A 3 -5.53 -4.94 -1.10
C THR A 3 -4.26 -5.42 -0.38
N PHE A 4 -3.26 -4.56 -0.31
CA PHE A 4 -2.04 -4.83 0.44
C PHE A 4 -2.22 -4.56 1.93
N PRO A 5 -1.44 -5.22 2.81
CA PRO A 5 -1.44 -4.89 4.22
C PRO A 5 -0.94 -3.46 4.46
N GLY A 6 -1.41 -2.83 5.50
CA GLY A 6 -1.01 -1.49 5.89
C GLY A 6 -1.85 -0.95 7.04
N GLY A 7 -1.51 0.23 7.49
CA GLY A 7 -2.21 0.88 8.57
C GLY A 7 -1.63 2.26 8.86
N HIS A 8 -2.06 2.83 9.97
CA HIS A 8 -1.67 4.17 10.36
C HIS A 8 -0.33 4.18 11.09
N VAL A 9 0.46 5.21 10.82
CA VAL A 9 1.69 5.48 11.57
C VAL A 9 1.29 5.99 12.95
N GLU A 10 1.87 5.40 14.00
CA GLU A 10 1.63 5.84 15.36
C GLU A 10 2.48 7.06 15.69
N ARG A 11 2.00 7.83 16.68
CA ARG A 11 2.70 9.03 17.13
C ARG A 11 4.12 8.68 17.61
N GLY A 12 5.11 9.37 17.08
CA GLY A 12 6.52 9.16 17.46
C GLY A 12 7.18 7.96 16.80
N GLU A 13 6.43 7.20 16.00
CA GLU A 13 6.94 6.04 15.28
C GLU A 13 7.52 6.47 13.93
N SER A 14 8.64 5.89 13.52
CA SER A 14 9.14 6.13 12.18
C SER A 14 8.26 5.45 11.13
N PHE A 15 8.28 5.93 9.91
CA PHE A 15 7.53 5.31 8.82
C PHE A 15 8.02 3.88 8.56
N THR A 16 9.32 3.67 8.64
CA THR A 16 9.92 2.35 8.45
C THR A 16 9.45 1.37 9.53
N ASP A 17 9.48 1.80 10.79
CA ASP A 17 9.02 0.96 11.89
C ASP A 17 7.51 0.69 11.79
N ALA A 18 6.75 1.67 11.32
CA ALA A 18 5.31 1.53 11.14
C ALA A 18 4.97 0.42 10.14
N VAL A 19 5.62 0.39 8.97
CA VAL A 19 5.34 -0.62 7.97
C VAL A 19 5.76 -2.01 8.45
N ILE A 20 6.88 -2.12 9.16
CA ILE A 20 7.33 -3.39 9.74
C ILE A 20 6.30 -3.91 10.75
N ARG A 21 5.81 -3.05 11.62
CA ARG A 21 4.81 -3.39 12.64
C ARG A 21 3.47 -3.78 12.02
N GLU A 22 2.96 -2.97 11.09
CA GLU A 22 1.66 -3.24 10.45
C GLU A 22 1.67 -4.55 9.66
N VAL A 23 2.72 -4.84 8.92
CA VAL A 23 2.83 -6.10 8.19
C VAL A 23 2.86 -7.27 9.17
N TRP A 24 3.59 -7.15 10.29
CA TRP A 24 3.62 -8.17 11.32
C TRP A 24 2.22 -8.40 11.92
N GLU A 25 1.54 -7.35 12.32
CA GLU A 25 0.22 -7.44 12.94
C GLU A 25 -0.81 -8.06 12.01
N GLU A 26 -0.77 -7.73 10.73
CA GLU A 26 -1.77 -8.20 9.77
C GLU A 26 -1.45 -9.54 9.13
N THR A 27 -0.18 -9.90 8.98
CA THR A 27 0.22 -11.07 8.19
C THR A 27 1.04 -12.12 8.95
N GLY A 28 1.61 -11.76 10.10
CA GLY A 28 2.54 -12.62 10.81
C GLY A 28 3.94 -12.67 10.21
N LEU A 29 4.22 -11.89 9.18
CA LEU A 29 5.54 -11.83 8.56
C LEU A 29 6.38 -10.73 9.19
N LYS A 30 7.63 -11.06 9.51
CA LYS A 30 8.62 -10.08 9.97
C LYS A 30 9.46 -9.65 8.78
N ILE A 31 9.21 -8.46 8.27
CA ILE A 31 9.95 -7.92 7.13
C ILE A 31 11.20 -7.17 7.58
N SER A 32 12.19 -7.08 6.69
CA SER A 32 13.43 -6.35 6.89
C SER A 32 13.72 -5.48 5.67
N GLU A 33 14.40 -4.37 5.90
CA GLU A 33 14.90 -3.48 4.87
C GLU A 33 13.82 -3.06 3.86
N PRO A 34 12.65 -2.58 4.31
CA PRO A 34 11.63 -2.10 3.39
C PRO A 34 12.13 -0.88 2.63
N LYS A 35 11.89 -0.88 1.32
CA LYS A 35 12.30 0.21 0.44
C LYS A 35 11.10 1.06 0.08
N LEU A 36 11.19 2.36 0.30
CA LEU A 36 10.15 3.31 -0.11
C LEU A 36 10.13 3.40 -1.63
N CYS A 37 8.99 3.05 -2.24
CA CYS A 37 8.79 3.08 -3.70
C CYS A 37 8.15 4.37 -4.16
N GLY A 38 7.29 4.94 -3.35
CA GLY A 38 6.55 6.14 -3.68
C GLY A 38 5.38 6.36 -2.75
N ILE A 39 4.45 7.18 -3.20
CA ILE A 39 3.29 7.55 -2.41
C ILE A 39 2.00 7.46 -3.23
N LYS A 40 0.90 7.31 -2.50
CA LYS A 40 -0.46 7.50 -3.00
C LYS A 40 -1.04 8.63 -2.18
N ASP A 41 -1.60 9.65 -2.81
CA ASP A 41 -2.08 10.81 -2.07
C ASP A 41 -3.28 11.48 -2.72
N TRP A 42 -4.07 12.13 -1.88
CA TRP A 42 -5.23 12.91 -2.29
C TRP A 42 -5.62 13.87 -1.18
N MET A 43 -6.46 14.85 -1.51
CA MET A 43 -7.06 15.72 -0.51
C MET A 43 -8.29 15.01 0.06
N LYS A 44 -8.25 14.71 1.35
CA LYS A 44 -9.37 14.10 2.07
C LYS A 44 -10.53 15.09 2.23
N ASP A 45 -10.16 16.35 2.48
CA ASP A 45 -11.06 17.49 2.53
C ASP A 45 -10.28 18.73 2.11
N GLU A 46 -10.85 19.94 2.22
CA GLU A 46 -10.21 21.19 1.76
C GLU A 46 -8.89 21.49 2.48
N GLU A 47 -8.71 20.99 3.69
CA GLU A 47 -7.57 21.33 4.54
C GLU A 47 -6.61 20.16 4.79
N THR A 48 -7.03 18.93 4.50
CA THR A 48 -6.30 17.74 4.90
C THR A 48 -5.87 16.91 3.70
N ARG A 49 -4.55 16.75 3.55
CA ARG A 49 -3.97 15.82 2.58
C ARG A 49 -3.76 14.47 3.23
N TYR A 50 -4.21 13.43 2.57
CA TYR A 50 -3.95 12.06 3.01
C TYR A 50 -2.80 11.48 2.17
N ILE A 51 -1.80 10.93 2.84
CA ILE A 51 -0.61 10.37 2.18
C ILE A 51 -0.42 8.94 2.64
N VAL A 52 -0.33 8.02 1.69
CA VAL A 52 0.01 6.63 1.94
C VAL A 52 1.40 6.36 1.38
N LEU A 53 2.30 5.90 2.23
CA LEU A 53 3.65 5.56 1.85
C LEU A 53 3.68 4.12 1.37
N LEU A 54 4.26 3.89 0.20
CA LEU A 54 4.28 2.58 -0.45
C LEU A 54 5.68 1.97 -0.35
N TYR A 55 5.77 0.85 0.37
CA TYR A 55 7.03 0.15 0.62
C TYR A 55 7.00 -1.25 0.01
N LYS A 56 8.17 -1.74 -0.40
CA LYS A 56 8.33 -3.14 -0.80
C LYS A 56 9.61 -3.73 -0.22
N THR A 57 9.61 -5.04 -0.03
CA THR A 57 10.79 -5.80 0.37
C THR A 57 10.65 -7.24 -0.10
N ASP A 58 11.79 -7.89 -0.33
CA ASP A 58 11.87 -9.33 -0.57
C ASP A 58 12.50 -10.05 0.63
N LYS A 59 12.75 -9.33 1.72
CA LYS A 59 13.39 -9.90 2.93
C LYS A 59 12.34 -10.03 4.03
N PHE A 60 11.99 -11.27 4.33
CA PHE A 60 11.00 -11.57 5.35
C PHE A 60 11.20 -12.93 5.98
N GLU A 61 10.67 -13.09 7.18
CA GLU A 61 10.67 -14.35 7.93
C GLU A 61 9.26 -14.62 8.43
N GLY A 62 8.97 -15.89 8.65
CA GLY A 62 7.69 -16.31 9.20
C GLY A 62 6.75 -16.89 8.17
N ILE A 63 5.55 -17.20 8.61
CA ILE A 63 4.50 -17.83 7.80
C ILE A 63 3.28 -16.91 7.80
N VAL A 64 2.71 -16.68 6.63
CA VAL A 64 1.49 -15.89 6.50
C VAL A 64 0.40 -16.49 7.37
N THR A 65 -0.16 -15.68 8.26
CA THR A 65 -1.21 -16.06 9.19
C THR A 65 -2.30 -15.02 9.14
N SER A 66 -3.52 -15.45 8.84
CA SER A 66 -4.69 -14.55 8.85
C SER A 66 -5.00 -14.10 10.26
N SER A 67 -5.51 -12.87 10.38
CA SER A 67 -5.90 -12.27 11.65
C SER A 67 -7.40 -12.03 11.68
N GLU A 68 -7.90 -11.48 12.79
CA GLU A 68 -9.30 -11.09 12.92
C GLU A 68 -9.69 -9.99 11.91
N GLU A 69 -8.72 -9.26 11.38
CA GLU A 69 -8.93 -8.20 10.40
C GLU A 69 -9.22 -8.72 8.99
N GLY A 70 -8.97 -10.00 8.74
CA GLY A 70 -9.29 -10.62 7.44
C GLY A 70 -8.30 -11.70 7.05
N ASP A 71 -8.58 -12.31 5.91
CA ASP A 71 -7.75 -13.35 5.34
C ASP A 71 -6.56 -12.76 4.62
N VAL A 72 -5.38 -13.35 4.83
CA VAL A 72 -4.13 -12.94 4.21
C VAL A 72 -3.54 -14.13 3.46
N PHE A 73 -3.09 -13.90 2.24
CA PHE A 73 -2.55 -14.97 1.41
C PHE A 73 -1.59 -14.40 0.37
N TRP A 74 -0.72 -15.27 -0.13
CA TRP A 74 0.20 -14.92 -1.21
C TRP A 74 -0.51 -14.97 -2.56
N LEU A 75 -0.19 -14.02 -3.43
CA LEU A 75 -0.59 -14.04 -4.83
C LEU A 75 0.60 -13.66 -5.71
N THR A 76 0.70 -14.28 -6.87
CA THR A 76 1.61 -13.80 -7.91
C THR A 76 0.98 -12.56 -8.56
N LEU A 77 1.81 -11.79 -9.29
CA LEU A 77 1.30 -10.65 -10.05
C LEU A 77 0.27 -11.08 -11.10
N ASP A 78 0.50 -12.22 -11.76
CA ASP A 78 -0.45 -12.74 -12.75
C ASP A 78 -1.79 -13.12 -12.12
N GLU A 79 -1.75 -13.74 -10.94
CA GLU A 79 -2.98 -14.08 -10.21
C GLU A 79 -3.74 -12.82 -9.80
N MET A 80 -3.04 -11.77 -9.39
CA MET A 80 -3.66 -10.51 -9.02
C MET A 80 -4.46 -9.90 -10.16
N LYS A 81 -3.97 -10.01 -11.39
CA LYS A 81 -4.65 -9.47 -12.58
C LYS A 81 -5.99 -10.15 -12.86
N GLN A 82 -6.20 -11.33 -12.32
CA GLN A 82 -7.41 -12.11 -12.50
C GLN A 82 -8.39 -11.96 -11.34
N ARG A 83 -8.04 -11.20 -10.32
CA ARG A 83 -8.85 -11.00 -9.12
C ARG A 83 -9.46 -9.61 -9.10
N LYS A 84 -10.53 -9.46 -8.36
CA LYS A 84 -11.12 -8.15 -8.12
C LYS A 84 -10.24 -7.40 -7.11
N LEU A 85 -9.61 -6.33 -7.57
CA LEU A 85 -8.74 -5.50 -6.74
C LEU A 85 -9.55 -4.36 -6.10
N ALA A 86 -9.10 -3.89 -4.93
CA ALA A 86 -9.63 -2.68 -4.33
C ALA A 86 -9.34 -1.48 -5.25
N TYR A 87 -10.13 -0.42 -5.11
CA TYR A 87 -9.98 0.77 -5.93
C TYR A 87 -8.55 1.32 -5.90
N GLY A 88 -8.00 1.61 -7.06
CA GLY A 88 -6.67 2.20 -7.19
C GLY A 88 -5.50 1.22 -7.05
N MET A 89 -5.75 -0.06 -6.78
CA MET A 89 -4.68 -1.05 -6.63
C MET A 89 -3.86 -1.25 -7.91
N ASP A 90 -4.51 -1.18 -9.06
CA ASP A 90 -3.84 -1.28 -10.36
C ASP A 90 -2.84 -0.13 -10.54
N LYS A 91 -3.19 1.08 -10.10
CA LYS A 91 -2.32 2.25 -10.15
C LYS A 91 -1.19 2.17 -9.13
N MET A 92 -1.49 1.68 -7.92
CA MET A 92 -0.48 1.45 -6.90
C MET A 92 0.59 0.46 -7.39
N LEU A 93 0.17 -0.60 -8.09
CA LEU A 93 1.09 -1.57 -8.67
C LEU A 93 2.09 -0.91 -9.61
N GLU A 94 1.67 0.07 -10.41
CA GLU A 94 2.58 0.80 -11.28
C GLU A 94 3.68 1.51 -10.49
N VAL A 95 3.35 2.08 -9.34
CA VAL A 95 4.36 2.73 -8.47
C VAL A 95 5.35 1.70 -7.94
N PHE A 96 4.88 0.52 -7.53
CA PHE A 96 5.76 -0.52 -7.02
C PHE A 96 6.67 -1.10 -8.10
N LEU A 97 6.20 -1.20 -9.35
CA LEU A 97 6.87 -1.93 -10.41
C LEU A 97 7.69 -1.05 -11.37
N ASN A 98 7.46 0.25 -11.38
CA ASN A 98 8.12 1.17 -12.30
C ASN A 98 8.92 2.22 -11.53
N ASP A 99 10.25 2.11 -11.56
CA ASP A 99 11.15 3.01 -10.84
C ASP A 99 11.08 4.47 -11.33
N ASN A 100 10.48 4.71 -12.49
CA ASN A 100 10.32 6.06 -13.04
C ASN A 100 9.05 6.74 -12.55
N ILE A 101 8.22 6.03 -11.79
CA ILE A 101 6.97 6.56 -11.22
C ILE A 101 7.11 6.52 -9.70
N SER A 102 6.84 7.65 -9.04
CA SER A 102 6.95 7.75 -7.59
C SER A 102 5.66 8.20 -6.90
N GLU A 103 4.64 8.54 -7.68
CA GLU A 103 3.41 9.06 -7.08
C GLU A 103 2.17 8.63 -7.86
N TYR A 104 1.18 8.18 -7.11
CA TYR A 104 -0.19 8.00 -7.59
C TYR A 104 -1.04 9.06 -6.91
N PHE A 105 -1.38 10.11 -7.65
CA PHE A 105 -2.19 11.22 -7.17
C PHE A 105 -3.58 11.15 -7.79
N PHE A 106 -4.61 11.41 -7.01
CA PHE A 106 -5.96 11.50 -7.54
C PHE A 106 -6.73 12.64 -6.90
N PHE A 107 -7.67 13.19 -7.66
CA PHE A 107 -8.44 14.34 -7.23
C PHE A 107 -9.81 14.31 -7.89
N GLU A 108 -10.75 15.03 -7.30
CA GLU A 108 -12.10 15.15 -7.83
C GLU A 108 -12.22 16.46 -8.62
N GLU A 109 -12.78 16.36 -9.82
CA GLU A 109 -13.04 17.51 -10.67
C GLU A 109 -14.42 17.34 -11.30
N ASN A 110 -15.33 18.29 -11.04
CA ASN A 110 -16.70 18.24 -11.55
C ASN A 110 -17.44 16.93 -11.22
N GLY A 111 -17.24 16.42 -10.01
CA GLY A 111 -17.86 15.19 -9.54
C GLY A 111 -17.23 13.91 -10.06
N LYS A 112 -16.10 13.99 -10.78
CA LYS A 112 -15.37 12.84 -11.31
C LYS A 112 -13.99 12.75 -10.69
N TRP A 113 -13.59 11.52 -10.38
CA TRP A 113 -12.24 11.26 -9.89
C TRP A 113 -11.28 11.13 -11.07
N ILE A 114 -10.21 11.91 -11.03
CA ILE A 114 -9.13 11.91 -12.01
C ILE A 114 -7.88 11.35 -11.35
N GLU A 115 -7.21 10.43 -12.02
CA GLU A 115 -6.02 9.75 -11.52
C GLU A 115 -4.81 10.11 -12.36
N GLU A 116 -3.70 10.40 -11.68
CA GLU A 116 -2.42 10.72 -12.34
C GLU A 116 -1.30 9.89 -11.74
N LEU A 117 -0.43 9.35 -12.61
CA LEU A 117 0.82 8.70 -12.22
C LEU A 117 1.98 9.63 -12.59
N LYS A 118 2.85 9.91 -11.62
CA LYS A 118 3.94 10.86 -11.78
C LYS A 118 5.29 10.31 -11.36
#